data_a05c53977b719e2db4fdab087cbaa780
#
_entry.id   a05c53977b719e2db4fdab087cbaa780
#
_cell.length_a   1.000
_cell.length_b   1.000
_cell.length_c   1.000
_cell.angle_alpha   90.00
_cell.angle_beta   90.00
_cell.angle_gamma   90.00
#
_symmetry.space_group_name_H-M   'P 1'
#
loop_
_entity.id
_entity.type
_entity.pdbx_description
1 polymer ?
#
loop_
_entity_poly.entity_id
_entity_poly.type
_entity_poly.pdbx_seq_one_letter_code
_entity_poly.pdbx_strand_id
1 'polypeptide(L)'
;VLHVHSTTTIANAISQSSESDLKKYLDEDFIFIPYCRPGFTLTMEIKKLILPSTNILILENHGLIVAGDDIEDTYKLLLKIHEKLDLIRNEKLGLDFLEKFTNIGGYIHKNTDKYKLFSTQNEKLFSLFSKSFYPDHVIFLGPGIPTFLEVKEANEFIQNLKRNNINLPPYLILKYKGLFENTLAIP
;
A
#
# COMPACT_ATOMS: atom_id res chain seq x y z
N VAL A 1 1.38 -23.62 -0.67
CA VAL A 1 1.52 -22.35 0.10
C VAL A 1 1.63 -21.20 -0.87
N LEU A 2 0.86 -20.13 -0.63
CA LEU A 2 0.93 -18.87 -1.35
C LEU A 2 1.27 -17.75 -0.35
N HIS A 3 2.22 -16.89 -0.72
CA HIS A 3 2.55 -15.68 0.03
C HIS A 3 2.35 -14.46 -0.86
N VAL A 4 1.61 -13.48 -0.37
CA VAL A 4 1.30 -12.24 -1.11
C VAL A 4 1.43 -11.02 -0.23
N HIS A 5 1.93 -9.93 -0.81
CA HIS A 5 1.95 -8.61 -0.18
C HIS A 5 0.66 -7.84 -0.52
N SER A 6 -0.47 -8.40 -0.08
CA SER A 6 -1.79 -7.78 -0.28
C SER A 6 -1.87 -6.44 0.46
N THR A 7 -2.04 -5.34 -0.28
CA THR A 7 -2.18 -4.00 0.31
C THR A 7 -3.36 -3.92 1.27
N THR A 8 -4.46 -4.61 0.96
CA THR A 8 -5.64 -4.70 1.82
C THR A 8 -5.32 -5.40 3.14
N THR A 9 -4.64 -6.55 3.09
CA THR A 9 -4.21 -7.25 4.30
C THR A 9 -3.25 -6.41 5.12
N ILE A 10 -2.24 -5.80 4.49
CA ILE A 10 -1.27 -4.94 5.16
C ILE A 10 -1.97 -3.77 5.85
N ALA A 11 -2.86 -3.05 5.13
CA ALA A 11 -3.58 -1.91 5.68
C ALA A 11 -4.41 -2.26 6.91
N ASN A 12 -5.09 -3.41 6.89
CA ASN A 12 -5.87 -3.87 8.02
C ASN A 12 -4.99 -4.35 9.19
N ALA A 13 -3.85 -5.00 8.89
CA ALA A 13 -2.96 -5.55 9.89
C ALA A 13 -2.15 -4.49 10.67
N ILE A 14 -1.97 -3.28 10.13
CA ILE A 14 -1.23 -2.19 10.79
C ILE A 14 -2.10 -1.27 11.67
N SER A 15 -3.42 -1.47 11.72
CA SER A 15 -4.28 -0.68 12.60
C SER A 15 -4.03 -1.04 14.08
N GLN A 16 -4.29 -0.09 15.00
CA GLN A 16 -4.00 -0.29 16.43
C GLN A 16 -4.77 -1.45 17.09
N SER A 17 -5.88 -1.85 16.51
CA SER A 17 -6.73 -2.96 16.99
C SER A 17 -6.79 -4.11 15.99
N SER A 18 -5.82 -4.21 15.11
CA SER A 18 -5.87 -5.04 13.90
C SER A 18 -6.25 -6.50 14.14
N GLU A 19 -5.65 -7.18 15.13
CA GLU A 19 -5.96 -8.59 15.39
C GLU A 19 -7.41 -8.78 15.86
N SER A 20 -7.88 -7.97 16.79
CA SER A 20 -9.26 -8.08 17.30
C SER A 20 -10.29 -7.66 16.25
N ASP A 21 -9.97 -6.69 15.40
CA ASP A 21 -10.85 -6.26 14.33
C ASP A 21 -10.88 -7.29 13.19
N LEU A 22 -9.74 -7.86 12.84
CA LEU A 22 -9.66 -8.93 11.85
C LEU A 22 -10.49 -10.16 12.27
N LYS A 23 -10.50 -10.51 13.55
CA LYS A 23 -11.32 -11.59 14.11
C LYS A 23 -12.84 -11.35 13.99
N LYS A 24 -13.28 -10.12 13.78
CA LYS A 24 -14.70 -9.79 13.52
C LYS A 24 -15.10 -10.04 12.06
N TYR A 25 -14.17 -10.00 11.15
CA TYR A 25 -14.40 -10.09 9.71
C TYR A 25 -13.99 -11.45 9.13
N LEU A 26 -13.06 -12.12 9.77
CA LEU A 26 -12.59 -13.44 9.36
C LEU A 26 -13.16 -14.50 10.28
N ASP A 27 -14.01 -15.36 9.73
CA ASP A 27 -14.54 -16.55 10.43
C ASP A 27 -13.51 -17.68 10.49
N GLU A 28 -12.49 -17.59 9.64
CA GLU A 28 -11.40 -18.55 9.55
C GLU A 28 -10.42 -18.38 10.73
N ASP A 29 -9.90 -19.48 11.22
CA ASP A 29 -8.79 -19.45 12.17
C ASP A 29 -7.52 -18.95 11.47
N PHE A 30 -6.90 -17.95 12.03
CA PHE A 30 -5.63 -17.43 11.56
C PHE A 30 -4.68 -17.15 12.71
N ILE A 31 -3.39 -17.14 12.41
CA ILE A 31 -2.36 -16.66 13.33
C ILE A 31 -1.92 -15.26 12.88
N PHE A 32 -1.96 -14.32 13.81
CA PHE A 32 -1.41 -12.99 13.62
C PHE A 32 0.04 -12.95 14.10
N ILE A 33 0.94 -12.54 13.22
CA ILE A 33 2.37 -12.37 13.53
C ILE A 33 2.65 -10.88 13.62
N PRO A 34 2.98 -10.37 14.84
CA PRO A 34 3.39 -8.98 15.01
C PRO A 34 4.62 -8.66 14.16
N TYR A 35 4.74 -7.38 13.78
CA TYR A 35 5.83 -6.97 12.91
C TYR A 35 7.19 -7.34 13.45
N CYS A 36 7.92 -8.05 12.64
CA CYS A 36 9.33 -8.31 12.84
C CYS A 36 10.07 -8.24 11.50
N ARG A 37 11.37 -8.03 11.58
CA ARG A 37 12.18 -7.89 10.36
C ARG A 37 12.07 -9.15 9.49
N PRO A 38 11.77 -9.00 8.19
CA PRO A 38 11.75 -10.12 7.25
C PRO A 38 13.07 -10.93 7.24
N GLY A 39 12.95 -12.20 6.92
CA GLY A 39 14.08 -13.14 6.92
C GLY A 39 14.11 -14.03 8.16
N PHE A 40 15.28 -14.30 8.71
CA PHE A 40 15.46 -15.27 9.79
C PHE A 40 14.59 -14.99 11.02
N THR A 41 14.48 -13.72 11.44
CA THR A 41 13.67 -13.33 12.59
C THR A 41 12.20 -13.69 12.38
N LEU A 42 11.62 -13.34 11.26
CA LEU A 42 10.24 -13.65 10.91
C LEU A 42 10.02 -15.18 10.86
N THR A 43 10.95 -15.91 10.25
CA THR A 43 10.88 -17.37 10.21
C THR A 43 10.85 -17.99 11.60
N MET A 44 11.63 -17.46 12.51
CA MET A 44 11.65 -17.97 13.90
C MET A 44 10.36 -17.63 14.67
N GLU A 45 9.75 -16.45 14.44
CA GLU A 45 8.46 -16.11 15.04
C GLU A 45 7.33 -16.99 14.48
N ILE A 46 7.28 -17.22 13.18
CA ILE A 46 6.32 -18.14 12.54
C ILE A 46 6.48 -19.53 13.17
N LYS A 47 7.72 -20.03 13.25
CA LYS A 47 8.00 -21.38 13.81
C LYS A 47 7.50 -21.56 15.24
N LYS A 48 7.50 -20.52 16.06
CA LYS A 48 7.00 -20.59 17.44
C LYS A 48 5.47 -20.72 17.53
N LEU A 49 4.76 -20.16 16.58
CA LEU A 49 3.30 -19.98 16.64
C LEU A 49 2.54 -20.94 15.73
N ILE A 50 3.19 -21.43 14.66
CA ILE A 50 2.53 -22.27 13.66
C ILE A 50 2.15 -23.63 14.24
N LEU A 51 0.92 -24.06 13.95
CA LEU A 51 0.39 -25.37 14.28
C LEU A 51 0.19 -26.19 13.00
N PRO A 52 0.15 -27.54 13.06
CA PRO A 52 -0.11 -28.39 11.89
C PRO A 52 -1.42 -28.04 11.15
N SER A 53 -2.41 -27.48 11.86
CA SER A 53 -3.69 -27.06 11.30
C SER A 53 -3.69 -25.61 10.81
N THR A 54 -2.58 -24.88 10.89
CA THR A 54 -2.52 -23.46 10.50
C THR A 54 -2.52 -23.31 9.00
N ASN A 55 -3.57 -22.72 8.45
CA ASN A 55 -3.71 -22.46 7.01
C ASN A 55 -3.59 -20.97 6.65
N ILE A 56 -3.66 -20.08 7.64
CA ILE A 56 -3.64 -18.63 7.41
C ILE A 56 -2.70 -17.96 8.39
N LEU A 57 -1.74 -17.19 7.88
CA LEU A 57 -0.89 -16.29 8.67
C LEU A 57 -1.07 -14.87 8.15
N ILE A 58 -1.43 -13.95 9.04
CA ILE A 58 -1.46 -12.52 8.75
C ILE A 58 -0.22 -11.91 9.38
N LEU A 59 0.64 -11.36 8.51
CA LEU A 59 1.91 -10.76 8.91
C LEU A 59 1.73 -9.25 9.00
N GLU A 60 1.85 -8.69 10.20
CA GLU A 60 1.74 -7.24 10.40
C GLU A 60 2.77 -6.50 9.55
N ASN A 61 2.30 -5.48 8.82
CA ASN A 61 3.10 -4.65 7.92
C ASN A 61 3.93 -5.43 6.86
N HIS A 62 3.48 -6.64 6.48
CA HIS A 62 4.19 -7.47 5.50
C HIS A 62 3.24 -8.12 4.49
N GLY A 63 2.20 -8.84 4.94
CA GLY A 63 1.30 -9.50 4.01
C GLY A 63 0.54 -10.69 4.56
N LEU A 64 0.18 -11.59 3.66
CA LEU A 64 -0.65 -12.75 3.91
C LEU A 64 0.06 -14.02 3.43
N ILE A 65 0.04 -15.08 4.24
CA ILE A 65 0.40 -16.44 3.82
C ILE A 65 -0.82 -17.31 3.97
N VAL A 66 -1.13 -18.08 2.95
CA VAL A 66 -2.15 -19.14 2.98
C VAL A 66 -1.56 -20.48 2.55
N ALA A 67 -2.06 -21.54 3.16
CA ALA A 67 -1.65 -22.92 2.89
C ALA A 67 -2.88 -23.80 2.67
N GLY A 68 -2.72 -24.85 1.89
CA GLY A 68 -3.72 -25.88 1.63
C GLY A 68 -3.08 -27.10 0.99
N ASP A 69 -3.86 -28.15 0.80
CA ASP A 69 -3.39 -29.42 0.26
C ASP A 69 -3.10 -29.32 -1.25
N ASP A 70 -3.87 -28.51 -1.98
CA ASP A 70 -3.65 -28.24 -3.39
C ASP A 70 -3.64 -26.74 -3.72
N ILE A 71 -3.24 -26.42 -4.95
CA ILE A 71 -3.08 -25.02 -5.40
C ILE A 71 -4.43 -24.33 -5.59
N GLU A 72 -5.46 -25.03 -6.06
CA GLU A 72 -6.76 -24.43 -6.37
C GLU A 72 -7.47 -24.03 -5.08
N ASP A 73 -7.47 -24.90 -4.08
CA ASP A 73 -8.11 -24.60 -2.79
C ASP A 73 -7.32 -23.57 -2.00
N THR A 74 -5.99 -23.60 -2.08
CA THR A 74 -5.13 -22.55 -1.51
C THR A 74 -5.43 -21.18 -2.17
N TYR A 75 -5.62 -21.14 -3.49
CA TYR A 75 -5.94 -19.91 -4.20
C TYR A 75 -7.35 -19.40 -3.89
N LYS A 76 -8.35 -20.29 -3.81
CA LYS A 76 -9.71 -19.92 -3.36
C LYS A 76 -9.70 -19.33 -1.95
N LEU A 77 -8.92 -19.93 -1.04
CA LEU A 77 -8.75 -19.41 0.31
C LEU A 77 -8.14 -18.02 0.30
N LEU A 78 -7.09 -17.81 -0.50
CA LEU A 78 -6.47 -16.49 -0.68
C LEU A 78 -7.49 -15.43 -1.11
N LEU A 79 -8.27 -15.72 -2.17
CA LEU A 79 -9.29 -14.81 -2.68
C LEU A 79 -10.37 -14.52 -1.63
N LYS A 80 -10.84 -15.53 -0.93
CA LYS A 80 -11.84 -15.40 0.13
C LYS A 80 -11.38 -14.45 1.24
N ILE A 81 -10.14 -14.60 1.72
CA ILE A 81 -9.57 -13.73 2.73
C ILE A 81 -9.41 -12.30 2.20
N HIS A 82 -8.95 -12.16 0.96
CA HIS A 82 -8.79 -10.85 0.31
C HIS A 82 -10.14 -10.12 0.21
N GLU A 83 -11.19 -10.77 -0.28
CA GLU A 83 -12.54 -10.19 -0.41
C GLU A 83 -13.11 -9.74 0.94
N LYS A 84 -12.99 -10.58 1.98
CA LYS A 84 -13.47 -10.22 3.32
C LYS A 84 -12.77 -8.99 3.88
N LEU A 85 -11.46 -8.89 3.69
CA LEU A 85 -10.68 -7.74 4.17
C LEU A 85 -10.92 -6.49 3.32
N ASP A 86 -11.26 -6.61 2.03
CA ASP A 86 -11.56 -5.46 1.17
C ASP A 86 -12.89 -4.79 1.53
N LEU A 87 -13.84 -5.52 2.10
CA LEU A 87 -15.10 -4.97 2.59
C LEU A 87 -14.92 -3.95 3.72
N ILE A 88 -13.85 -4.06 4.50
CA ILE A 88 -13.53 -3.12 5.59
C ILE A 88 -13.16 -1.73 5.05
N ARG A 89 -12.74 -1.65 3.78
CA ARG A 89 -12.22 -0.44 3.12
C ARG A 89 -13.30 0.55 2.67
N ASN A 90 -14.58 0.20 2.70
CA ASN A 90 -15.67 0.93 2.04
C ASN A 90 -16.27 2.12 2.79
N GLU A 91 -15.55 2.78 3.71
CA GLU A 91 -15.94 4.13 4.12
C GLU A 91 -15.67 5.09 2.97
N LYS A 92 -16.76 5.59 2.37
CA LYS A 92 -16.72 6.61 1.33
C LYS A 92 -16.05 7.87 1.90
N LEU A 93 -14.77 8.05 1.63
CA LEU A 93 -14.14 9.34 1.76
C LEU A 93 -14.87 10.30 0.82
N GLY A 94 -15.66 11.22 1.38
CA GLY A 94 -16.30 12.30 0.62
C GLY A 94 -15.21 13.20 0.05
N LEU A 95 -14.82 12.94 -1.18
CA LEU A 95 -13.78 13.68 -1.88
C LEU A 95 -14.45 14.47 -3.00
N ASP A 96 -14.39 15.79 -2.90
CA ASP A 96 -14.89 16.69 -3.92
C ASP A 96 -14.05 16.63 -5.20
N PHE A 97 -14.73 16.92 -6.31
CA PHE A 97 -14.18 16.82 -7.65
C PHE A 97 -13.10 17.88 -7.88
N LEU A 98 -11.95 17.48 -8.42
CA LEU A 98 -10.87 18.40 -8.76
C LEU A 98 -10.76 18.61 -10.27
N GLU A 99 -10.36 19.83 -10.64
CA GLU A 99 -10.12 20.22 -12.03
C GLU A 99 -9.11 19.30 -12.73
N LYS A 100 -9.34 19.07 -14.03
CA LYS A 100 -8.38 18.34 -14.88
C LYS A 100 -7.09 19.13 -14.98
N PHE A 101 -6.03 18.60 -14.41
CA PHE A 101 -4.69 19.17 -14.55
C PHE A 101 -3.98 18.55 -15.75
N THR A 102 -3.28 19.39 -16.50
CA THR A 102 -2.37 18.97 -17.56
C THR A 102 -0.98 18.65 -17.01
N ASN A 103 -0.19 17.90 -17.79
CA ASN A 103 1.11 17.36 -17.46
C ASN A 103 2.06 18.31 -16.73
N ILE A 104 2.81 17.79 -15.77
CA ILE A 104 3.87 18.50 -15.06
C ILE A 104 5.21 17.83 -15.40
N GLY A 105 6.08 18.50 -16.14
CA GLY A 105 7.44 18.05 -16.39
C GLY A 105 7.57 16.63 -17.02
N GLY A 106 6.52 16.13 -17.67
CA GLY A 106 6.45 14.78 -18.25
C GLY A 106 5.62 13.79 -17.44
N TYR A 107 5.05 14.22 -16.30
CA TYR A 107 4.12 13.42 -15.50
C TYR A 107 2.68 13.66 -15.95
N ILE A 108 1.88 12.62 -15.97
CA ILE A 108 0.46 12.63 -16.35
C ILE A 108 -0.41 12.61 -15.09
N HIS A 109 -1.39 13.51 -15.03
CA HIS A 109 -2.34 13.55 -13.93
C HIS A 109 -3.26 12.31 -13.90
N LYS A 110 -3.33 11.63 -12.78
CA LYS A 110 -4.21 10.47 -12.56
C LYS A 110 -5.53 10.94 -11.94
N ASN A 111 -6.50 11.21 -12.79
CA ASN A 111 -7.81 11.74 -12.39
C ASN A 111 -8.91 10.69 -12.51
N THR A 112 -8.82 9.61 -11.74
CA THR A 112 -9.88 8.61 -11.62
C THR A 112 -10.28 8.46 -10.15
N ASP A 113 -11.46 7.90 -9.89
CA ASP A 113 -11.97 7.71 -8.52
C ASP A 113 -10.98 6.99 -7.60
N LYS A 114 -10.23 6.04 -8.16
CA LYS A 114 -9.19 5.30 -7.45
C LYS A 114 -8.10 6.21 -6.84
N TYR A 115 -7.81 7.35 -7.46
CA TYR A 115 -6.71 8.23 -7.06
C TYR A 115 -7.18 9.54 -6.39
N LYS A 116 -8.49 9.74 -6.21
CA LYS A 116 -9.04 10.95 -5.56
C LYS A 116 -8.47 11.22 -4.18
N LEU A 117 -8.12 10.18 -3.43
CA LEU A 117 -7.53 10.30 -2.11
C LEU A 117 -6.28 11.21 -2.09
N PHE A 118 -5.48 11.17 -3.15
CA PHE A 118 -4.25 11.96 -3.24
C PHE A 118 -4.48 13.46 -3.42
N SER A 119 -5.71 13.89 -3.72
CA SER A 119 -6.11 15.29 -3.82
C SER A 119 -6.73 15.85 -2.53
N THR A 120 -6.55 15.16 -1.41
CA THR A 120 -7.13 15.50 -0.12
C THR A 120 -6.82 16.92 0.35
N GLN A 121 -7.79 17.55 1.01
CA GLN A 121 -7.60 18.80 1.75
C GLN A 121 -7.14 18.58 3.20
N ASN A 122 -7.14 17.32 3.66
CA ASN A 122 -6.70 16.97 5.00
C ASN A 122 -5.17 17.03 5.11
N GLU A 123 -4.65 18.00 5.87
CA GLU A 123 -3.22 18.24 6.06
C GLU A 123 -2.48 17.02 6.65
N LYS A 124 -3.09 16.32 7.61
CA LYS A 124 -2.49 15.13 8.21
C LYS A 124 -2.34 14.02 7.17
N LEU A 125 -3.40 13.77 6.39
CA LEU A 125 -3.38 12.78 5.33
C LEU A 125 -2.37 13.13 4.23
N PHE A 126 -2.32 14.39 3.79
CA PHE A 126 -1.35 14.86 2.83
C PHE A 126 0.10 14.64 3.31
N SER A 127 0.39 14.92 4.58
CA SER A 127 1.72 14.71 5.15
C SER A 127 2.14 13.25 5.23
N LEU A 128 1.19 12.31 5.22
CA LEU A 128 1.50 10.88 5.23
C LEU A 128 2.03 10.41 3.87
N PHE A 129 1.61 11.01 2.76
CA PHE A 129 2.02 10.57 1.42
C PHE A 129 3.53 10.66 1.17
N SER A 130 4.23 11.56 1.87
CA SER A 130 5.70 11.65 1.82
C SER A 130 6.42 10.58 2.65
N LYS A 131 5.68 9.69 3.31
CA LYS A 131 6.22 8.61 4.15
C LYS A 131 5.99 7.25 3.51
N SER A 132 6.83 6.30 3.85
CA SER A 132 6.63 4.89 3.50
C SER A 132 5.63 4.24 4.44
N PHE A 133 4.73 3.43 3.93
CA PHE A 133 3.72 2.75 4.71
C PHE A 133 4.09 1.30 5.02
N TYR A 134 4.86 0.64 4.17
CA TYR A 134 5.24 -0.77 4.29
C TYR A 134 6.51 -1.05 3.46
N PRO A 135 7.18 -2.20 3.64
CA PRO A 135 8.48 -2.48 3.01
C PRO A 135 8.48 -2.35 1.48
N ASP A 136 7.48 -2.89 0.80
CA ASP A 136 7.41 -2.80 -0.67
C ASP A 136 7.24 -1.38 -1.17
N HIS A 137 6.61 -0.50 -0.40
CA HIS A 137 6.54 0.92 -0.73
C HIS A 137 7.96 1.49 -0.91
N VAL A 138 8.87 1.17 0.02
CA VAL A 138 10.27 1.63 -0.06
C VAL A 138 10.97 1.07 -1.29
N ILE A 139 10.75 -0.21 -1.60
CA ILE A 139 11.41 -0.90 -2.71
C ILE A 139 10.98 -0.32 -4.06
N PHE A 140 9.68 -0.11 -4.26
CA PHE A 140 9.12 0.29 -5.56
C PHE A 140 8.93 1.80 -5.73
N LEU A 141 8.69 2.53 -4.66
CA LEU A 141 8.36 3.96 -4.69
C LEU A 141 9.39 4.85 -3.97
N GLY A 142 10.38 4.24 -3.31
CA GLY A 142 11.37 4.95 -2.49
C GLY A 142 10.85 5.25 -1.07
N PRO A 143 11.55 6.11 -0.32
CA PRO A 143 11.23 6.38 1.09
C PRO A 143 9.90 7.13 1.31
N GLY A 144 9.22 7.49 0.26
CA GLY A 144 7.94 8.17 0.23
C GLY A 144 7.69 8.78 -1.15
N ILE A 145 6.45 9.12 -1.45
CA ILE A 145 6.12 9.79 -2.72
C ILE A 145 6.46 11.28 -2.55
N PRO A 146 7.28 11.89 -3.43
CA PRO A 146 7.55 13.32 -3.37
C PRO A 146 6.26 14.14 -3.43
N THR A 147 6.07 15.01 -2.44
CA THR A 147 4.87 15.85 -2.28
C THR A 147 5.24 17.32 -2.38
N PHE A 148 4.41 18.11 -3.06
CA PHE A 148 4.64 19.54 -3.28
C PHE A 148 3.38 20.34 -3.03
N LEU A 149 3.53 21.58 -2.59
CA LEU A 149 2.44 22.54 -2.43
C LEU A 149 2.05 23.16 -3.77
N GLU A 150 3.05 23.44 -4.61
CA GLU A 150 2.89 24.15 -5.88
C GLU A 150 3.56 23.43 -7.07
N VAL A 151 3.01 23.71 -8.25
CA VAL A 151 3.55 23.18 -9.54
C VAL A 151 4.99 23.64 -9.78
N LYS A 152 5.34 24.85 -9.34
CA LYS A 152 6.69 25.40 -9.49
C LYS A 152 7.72 24.54 -8.76
N GLU A 153 7.46 24.21 -7.50
CA GLU A 153 8.34 23.36 -6.68
C GLU A 153 8.54 21.97 -7.31
N ALA A 154 7.47 21.37 -7.80
CA ALA A 154 7.54 20.08 -8.49
C ALA A 154 8.40 20.16 -9.77
N ASN A 155 8.24 21.23 -10.57
CA ASN A 155 9.04 21.42 -11.77
C ASN A 155 10.53 21.65 -11.44
N GLU A 156 10.85 22.45 -10.43
CA GLU A 156 12.22 22.68 -9.96
C GLU A 156 12.88 21.37 -9.49
N PHE A 157 12.14 20.55 -8.74
CA PHE A 157 12.59 19.22 -8.32
C PHE A 157 12.88 18.33 -9.52
N ILE A 158 11.96 18.20 -10.49
CA ILE A 158 12.13 17.39 -11.71
C ILE A 158 13.38 17.87 -12.50
N GLN A 159 13.53 19.18 -12.67
CA GLN A 159 14.68 19.74 -13.39
C GLN A 159 16.01 19.46 -12.67
N ASN A 160 16.00 19.51 -11.33
CA ASN A 160 17.19 19.20 -10.54
C ASN A 160 17.61 17.73 -10.71
N LEU A 161 16.65 16.79 -10.64
CA LEU A 161 16.93 15.37 -10.88
C LEU A 161 17.49 15.13 -12.28
N LYS A 162 16.88 15.73 -13.31
CA LYS A 162 17.34 15.62 -14.70
C LYS A 162 18.77 16.15 -14.88
N ARG A 163 19.11 17.32 -14.31
CA ARG A 163 20.46 17.92 -14.39
C ARG A 163 21.53 17.05 -13.75
N ASN A 164 21.16 16.32 -12.70
CA ASN A 164 22.09 15.45 -11.96
C ASN A 164 22.07 13.99 -12.45
N ASN A 165 21.39 13.68 -13.55
CA ASN A 165 21.21 12.32 -14.08
C ASN A 165 20.65 11.33 -13.04
N ILE A 166 19.78 11.80 -12.14
CA ILE A 166 19.09 10.97 -11.16
C ILE A 166 17.76 10.52 -11.76
N ASN A 167 17.42 9.25 -11.55
CA ASN A 167 16.16 8.69 -12.03
C ASN A 167 14.97 9.46 -11.43
N LEU A 168 14.00 9.75 -12.27
CA LEU A 168 12.76 10.38 -11.83
C LEU A 168 11.92 9.38 -11.05
N PRO A 169 11.29 9.78 -9.93
CA PRO A 169 10.37 8.92 -9.21
C PRO A 169 9.16 8.56 -10.08
N PRO A 170 8.54 7.39 -9.87
CA PRO A 170 7.38 6.97 -10.65
C PRO A 170 6.14 7.86 -10.41
N TYR A 171 6.02 8.43 -9.24
CA TYR A 171 4.89 9.27 -8.84
C TYR A 171 5.33 10.56 -8.17
N LEU A 172 4.47 11.59 -8.30
CA LEU A 172 4.51 12.85 -7.55
C LEU A 172 3.10 13.15 -7.04
N ILE A 173 2.99 13.84 -5.91
CA ILE A 173 1.71 14.35 -5.40
C ILE A 173 1.77 15.87 -5.29
N LEU A 174 0.80 16.55 -5.87
CA LEU A 174 0.55 17.95 -5.63
C LEU A 174 -0.63 18.14 -4.70
N LYS A 175 -0.46 18.97 -3.69
CA LYS A 175 -1.51 19.32 -2.74
C LYS A 175 -2.75 19.83 -3.47
N TYR A 176 -3.91 19.33 -3.10
CA TYR A 176 -5.22 19.62 -3.70
C TYR A 176 -5.40 19.21 -5.18
N LYS A 177 -4.35 18.78 -5.85
CA LYS A 177 -4.37 18.43 -7.29
C LYS A 177 -4.26 16.94 -7.54
N GLY A 178 -3.68 16.17 -6.61
CA GLY A 178 -3.64 14.73 -6.64
C GLY A 178 -2.35 14.11 -7.14
N LEU A 179 -2.45 12.91 -7.67
CA LEU A 179 -1.35 12.05 -8.10
C LEU A 179 -0.97 12.29 -9.56
N PHE A 180 0.31 12.38 -9.82
CA PHE A 180 0.91 12.48 -11.14
C PHE A 180 1.88 11.32 -11.37
N GLU A 181 1.73 10.62 -12.49
CA GLU A 181 2.49 9.44 -12.85
C GLU A 181 3.48 9.73 -13.96
N ASN A 182 4.72 9.28 -13.77
CA ASN A 182 5.73 9.25 -14.81
C ASN A 182 5.61 7.93 -15.61
N THR A 183 4.98 7.98 -16.76
CA THR A 183 4.75 6.79 -17.60
C THR A 183 6.03 6.16 -18.17
N LEU A 184 7.16 6.86 -18.11
CA LEU A 184 8.46 6.34 -18.55
C LEU A 184 9.24 5.64 -17.42
N ALA A 185 8.82 5.80 -16.17
CA ALA A 185 9.51 5.25 -15.01
C ALA A 185 8.92 3.92 -14.50
N ILE A 186 7.78 3.51 -15.05
CA ILE A 186 7.10 2.26 -14.68
C ILE A 186 7.44 1.22 -15.74
N PRO A 187 8.04 0.08 -15.34
CA PRO A 187 8.34 -1.02 -16.24
C PRO A 187 7.09 -1.67 -16.80
#